data_c0bfc050084482545238c9c7509c1644
#
_entry.id   c0bfc050084482545238c9c7509c1644
#
_cell.length_a   1.000
_cell.length_b   1.000
_cell.length_c   1.000
_cell.angle_alpha   90.00
_cell.angle_beta   90.00
_cell.angle_gamma   90.00
#
_symmetry.space_group_name_H-M   'P 1'
#
loop_
_entity.id
_entity.type
_entity.pdbx_description
1 polymer ?
#
loop_
_entity_poly.entity_id
_entity_poly.type
_entity_poly.pdbx_seq_one_letter_code
_entity_poly.pdbx_strand_id
1 'polypeptide(L)'
;YTTAQSSNVCIAFLQKDAAGVWQVRQSIEGLADTVDNVRLAQLQDGAATQLVVGYLAAQGDSYLAVYSYENGTVNAILEQSYEQYLVEDITGGGNEDLILMSTLEDGGVQIELLTVDRDGMFQQVAVMGLSADKFSGCAAVAAGLGADGKRYLVLDGWTGLSGNNLATVLLYFDEESQQMLPAEQISTSELYNASLRNVSTLVSRDLDGDGIVEIPTQPDEAGLLNLSQSRRMDFIVWMDYTSPEPEKSFGLLDEESSCYIELPAEWEGNLMLTDSAEGEEAVELHTVDEGKLVLIMRLVPSSESAAGWTRLGVVASRQMQAKFGPDVVLKDQSYRLSRSLYRLNG
;
A
#
# COMPACT_ATOMS: atom_id res chain seq x y z
N TYR A 1 24.56 12.65 2.67
CA TYR A 1 25.50 13.47 1.88
C TYR A 1 26.46 12.56 1.13
N THR A 2 27.02 13.05 0.05
CA THR A 2 28.08 12.37 -0.72
C THR A 2 29.42 13.03 -0.46
N THR A 3 30.51 12.30 -0.66
CA THR A 3 31.87 12.85 -0.54
C THR A 3 32.52 12.97 -1.92
N ALA A 4 33.59 13.77 -2.03
CA ALA A 4 34.33 13.90 -3.29
C ALA A 4 35.10 12.61 -3.69
N GLN A 5 35.15 11.61 -2.83
CA GLN A 5 35.89 10.36 -2.99
C GLN A 5 35.00 9.15 -3.29
N SER A 6 33.68 9.26 -3.05
CA SER A 6 32.71 8.21 -3.30
C SER A 6 31.44 8.80 -3.92
N SER A 7 30.86 8.09 -4.88
CA SER A 7 29.53 8.41 -5.41
C SER A 7 28.41 7.99 -4.46
N ASN A 8 28.69 7.08 -3.52
CA ASN A 8 27.71 6.60 -2.57
C ASN A 8 27.35 7.66 -1.53
N VAL A 9 26.13 7.58 -1.01
CA VAL A 9 25.70 8.43 0.11
C VAL A 9 26.50 8.08 1.37
N CYS A 10 26.67 9.07 2.24
CA CYS A 10 27.23 8.85 3.57
C CYS A 10 26.15 9.13 4.62
N ILE A 11 26.07 8.26 5.61
CA ILE A 11 25.21 8.42 6.79
C ILE A 11 26.06 8.92 7.94
N ALA A 12 25.72 10.08 8.51
CA ALA A 12 26.39 10.64 9.66
C ALA A 12 25.55 10.44 10.93
N PHE A 13 26.15 9.81 11.92
CA PHE A 13 25.58 9.66 13.26
C PHE A 13 26.04 10.80 14.13
N LEU A 14 25.08 11.56 14.67
CA LEU A 14 25.34 12.74 15.47
C LEU A 14 24.94 12.51 16.93
N GLN A 15 25.74 13.03 17.83
CA GLN A 15 25.46 13.03 19.26
C GLN A 15 25.74 14.42 19.85
N LYS A 16 24.91 14.86 20.80
CA LYS A 16 25.20 16.09 21.55
C LYS A 16 26.35 15.85 22.53
N ASP A 17 27.30 16.77 22.56
CA ASP A 17 28.33 16.82 23.60
C ASP A 17 27.78 17.38 24.91
N ALA A 18 28.63 17.47 25.93
CA ALA A 18 28.26 17.98 27.24
C ALA A 18 27.80 19.45 27.23
N ALA A 19 28.17 20.22 26.21
CA ALA A 19 27.71 21.60 26.00
C ALA A 19 26.41 21.69 25.18
N GLY A 20 25.82 20.55 24.76
CA GLY A 20 24.60 20.47 23.96
C GLY A 20 24.82 20.70 22.46
N VAL A 21 26.06 20.72 22.00
CA VAL A 21 26.42 20.92 20.59
C VAL A 21 26.44 19.57 19.87
N TRP A 22 25.82 19.51 18.68
CA TRP A 22 25.83 18.32 17.84
C TRP A 22 27.22 18.07 17.25
N GLN A 23 27.74 16.87 17.46
CA GLN A 23 29.03 16.40 16.96
C GLN A 23 28.80 15.14 16.13
N VAL A 24 29.51 15.04 14.98
CA VAL A 24 29.54 13.78 14.21
C VAL A 24 30.37 12.77 15.01
N ARG A 25 29.76 11.66 15.39
CA ARG A 25 30.44 10.57 16.08
C ARG A 25 31.05 9.57 15.12
N GLN A 26 30.29 9.24 14.09
CA GLN A 26 30.69 8.30 13.06
C GLN A 26 30.05 8.68 11.74
N SER A 27 30.75 8.42 10.65
CA SER A 27 30.18 8.42 9.30
C SER A 27 30.47 7.08 8.67
N ILE A 28 29.46 6.52 8.00
CA ILE A 28 29.58 5.28 7.24
C ILE A 28 29.20 5.55 5.79
N GLU A 29 29.86 4.86 4.88
CA GLU A 29 29.49 4.86 3.48
C GLU A 29 28.28 3.95 3.28
N GLY A 30 27.26 4.43 2.56
CA GLY A 30 26.08 3.64 2.22
C GLY A 30 26.35 2.69 1.06
N LEU A 31 25.39 1.85 0.75
CA LEU A 31 25.53 0.81 -0.26
C LEU A 31 25.33 1.32 -1.70
N ALA A 32 24.72 2.50 -1.88
CA ALA A 32 24.48 3.10 -3.19
C ALA A 32 24.51 4.65 -3.13
N ASP A 33 24.23 5.29 -4.25
CA ASP A 33 24.31 6.74 -4.43
C ASP A 33 23.05 7.49 -3.99
N THR A 34 21.93 6.79 -3.76
CA THR A 34 20.66 7.37 -3.30
C THR A 34 20.10 6.60 -2.10
N VAL A 35 19.52 7.32 -1.14
CA VAL A 35 18.69 6.74 -0.08
C VAL A 35 17.25 6.74 -0.59
N ASP A 36 16.65 5.56 -0.63
CA ASP A 36 15.25 5.37 -0.99
C ASP A 36 14.35 5.67 0.22
N ASN A 37 14.62 4.99 1.33
CA ASN A 37 13.89 5.22 2.56
C ASN A 37 14.74 4.95 3.81
N VAL A 38 14.25 5.43 4.96
CA VAL A 38 14.90 5.26 6.28
C VAL A 38 13.81 4.97 7.32
N ARG A 39 14.02 3.93 8.11
CA ARG A 39 13.14 3.56 9.21
C ARG A 39 13.96 3.26 10.48
N LEU A 40 13.41 3.66 11.63
CA LEU A 40 13.87 3.16 12.93
C LEU A 40 13.01 1.96 13.29
N ALA A 41 13.66 0.87 13.75
CA ALA A 41 13.00 -0.39 14.04
C ALA A 41 13.46 -0.96 15.40
N GLN A 42 12.53 -1.58 16.13
CA GLN A 42 12.82 -2.33 17.36
C GLN A 42 12.87 -3.82 17.02
N LEU A 43 14.00 -4.25 16.42
CA LEU A 43 14.18 -5.63 15.94
C LEU A 43 14.62 -6.59 17.04
N GLN A 44 15.08 -6.09 18.19
CA GLN A 44 15.59 -6.92 19.29
C GLN A 44 15.15 -6.36 20.63
N ASP A 45 14.64 -7.23 21.49
CA ASP A 45 14.20 -6.86 22.83
C ASP A 45 15.37 -6.37 23.72
N GLY A 46 15.15 -5.25 24.39
CA GLY A 46 16.14 -4.65 25.30
C GLY A 46 17.35 -4.01 24.62
N ALA A 47 17.48 -4.07 23.30
CA ALA A 47 18.53 -3.38 22.54
C ALA A 47 18.14 -1.94 22.19
N ALA A 48 19.14 -1.15 21.73
CA ALA A 48 18.86 0.14 21.11
C ALA A 48 18.11 -0.07 19.78
N THR A 49 17.24 0.87 19.44
CA THR A 49 16.55 0.90 18.14
C THR A 49 17.54 0.83 16.98
N GLN A 50 17.31 -0.04 16.04
CA GLN A 50 18.12 -0.20 14.84
C GLN A 50 17.67 0.80 13.76
N LEU A 51 18.61 1.14 12.86
CA LEU A 51 18.37 1.96 11.70
C LEU A 51 18.32 1.08 10.46
N VAL A 52 17.16 1.00 9.80
CA VAL A 52 16.96 0.29 8.53
C VAL A 52 17.02 1.32 7.41
N VAL A 53 17.89 1.10 6.43
CA VAL A 53 18.10 2.02 5.31
C VAL A 53 17.98 1.27 3.99
N GLY A 54 17.03 1.67 3.18
CA GLY A 54 16.91 1.27 1.78
C GLY A 54 17.74 2.19 0.89
N TYR A 55 18.51 1.62 -0.01
CA TYR A 55 19.35 2.32 -0.98
C TYR A 55 18.93 1.96 -2.40
N LEU A 56 19.06 2.93 -3.30
CA LEU A 56 18.82 2.74 -4.73
C LEU A 56 20.09 3.13 -5.50
N ALA A 57 20.60 2.21 -6.31
CA ALA A 57 21.70 2.46 -7.22
C ALA A 57 21.21 3.07 -8.53
N ALA A 58 22.09 3.83 -9.20
CA ALA A 58 21.78 4.50 -10.47
C ALA A 58 21.30 3.56 -11.59
N GLN A 59 21.66 2.27 -11.55
CA GLN A 59 21.20 1.25 -12.49
C GLN A 59 19.86 0.59 -12.10
N GLY A 60 19.26 0.98 -10.95
CA GLY A 60 17.96 0.52 -10.49
C GLY A 60 17.99 -0.63 -9.48
N ASP A 61 19.18 -1.13 -9.10
CA ASP A 61 19.32 -2.15 -8.06
C ASP A 61 19.07 -1.53 -6.69
N SER A 62 18.32 -2.25 -5.84
CA SER A 62 18.01 -1.84 -4.46
C SER A 62 18.77 -2.67 -3.44
N TYR A 63 19.30 -2.01 -2.41
CA TYR A 63 20.04 -2.62 -1.32
C TYR A 63 19.51 -2.16 0.02
N LEU A 64 19.45 -3.06 0.98
CA LEU A 64 19.07 -2.80 2.37
C LEU A 64 20.28 -2.95 3.27
N ALA A 65 20.46 -2.01 4.20
CA ALA A 65 21.34 -2.18 5.33
C ALA A 65 20.59 -1.93 6.64
N VAL A 66 20.88 -2.75 7.63
CA VAL A 66 20.43 -2.55 9.02
C VAL A 66 21.63 -2.25 9.89
N TYR A 67 21.54 -1.12 10.60
CA TYR A 67 22.62 -0.66 11.48
C TYR A 67 22.18 -0.70 12.94
N SER A 68 23.04 -1.27 13.78
CA SER A 68 22.95 -1.17 15.24
C SER A 68 23.89 -0.09 15.76
N TYR A 69 23.51 0.56 16.87
CA TYR A 69 24.37 1.49 17.57
C TYR A 69 24.63 0.96 19.00
N GLU A 70 25.84 0.48 19.23
CA GLU A 70 26.22 -0.09 20.51
C GLU A 70 27.55 0.48 20.98
N ASN A 71 27.62 0.82 22.26
CA ASN A 71 28.86 1.30 22.92
C ASN A 71 29.57 2.45 22.18
N GLY A 72 28.81 3.30 21.49
CA GLY A 72 29.36 4.42 20.75
C GLY A 72 29.82 4.09 19.32
N THR A 73 29.57 2.86 18.85
CA THR A 73 29.94 2.38 17.51
C THR A 73 28.71 1.97 16.74
N VAL A 74 28.67 2.32 15.47
CA VAL A 74 27.66 1.86 14.51
C VAL A 74 28.21 0.67 13.74
N ASN A 75 27.46 -0.41 13.70
CA ASN A 75 27.79 -1.64 12.99
C ASN A 75 26.67 -1.97 12.00
N ALA A 76 27.01 -2.34 10.77
CA ALA A 76 26.09 -2.99 9.88
C ALA A 76 25.87 -4.43 10.34
N ILE A 77 24.64 -4.80 10.64
CA ILE A 77 24.27 -6.16 11.09
C ILE A 77 23.56 -6.97 10.00
N LEU A 78 23.11 -6.29 8.92
CA LEU A 78 22.62 -6.90 7.70
C LEU A 78 22.95 -6.00 6.52
N GLU A 79 23.33 -6.58 5.38
CA GLU A 79 23.43 -5.94 4.08
C GLU A 79 22.95 -6.94 3.03
N GLN A 80 21.89 -6.59 2.28
CA GLN A 80 21.27 -7.50 1.31
C GLN A 80 20.59 -6.72 0.17
N SER A 81 20.51 -7.31 -1.03
CA SER A 81 19.66 -6.81 -2.10
C SER A 81 18.20 -7.16 -1.85
N TYR A 82 17.28 -6.33 -2.34
CA TYR A 82 15.84 -6.55 -2.21
C TYR A 82 15.08 -5.94 -3.40
N GLU A 83 13.85 -6.36 -3.63
CA GLU A 83 12.89 -5.71 -4.52
C GLU A 83 11.91 -4.85 -3.71
N GLN A 84 11.36 -5.44 -2.65
CA GLN A 84 10.53 -4.77 -1.66
C GLN A 84 10.94 -5.25 -0.26
N TYR A 85 10.71 -4.44 0.77
CA TYR A 85 10.83 -4.89 2.15
C TYR A 85 9.77 -4.27 3.05
N LEU A 86 9.53 -4.94 4.17
CA LEU A 86 8.64 -4.47 5.23
C LEU A 86 9.30 -4.73 6.59
N VAL A 87 9.07 -3.83 7.53
CA VAL A 87 9.46 -4.00 8.94
C VAL A 87 8.19 -3.94 9.77
N GLU A 88 7.73 -5.08 10.27
CA GLU A 88 6.52 -5.22 11.10
C GLU A 88 6.63 -6.47 11.96
N ASP A 89 5.96 -6.50 13.11
CA ASP A 89 5.88 -7.68 13.97
C ASP A 89 4.89 -8.71 13.37
N ILE A 90 5.38 -9.53 12.43
CA ILE A 90 4.58 -10.60 11.76
C ILE A 90 4.55 -11.87 12.60
N THR A 91 5.62 -12.15 13.33
CA THR A 91 5.69 -13.34 14.20
C THR A 91 4.85 -13.20 15.46
N GLY A 92 4.41 -11.99 15.84
CA GLY A 92 3.69 -11.75 17.09
C GLY A 92 4.59 -11.78 18.33
N GLY A 93 5.91 -11.76 18.12
CA GLY A 93 6.92 -11.82 19.19
C GLY A 93 7.07 -10.55 20.00
N GLY A 94 6.46 -9.44 19.57
CA GLY A 94 6.53 -8.13 20.23
C GLY A 94 7.71 -7.26 19.78
N ASN A 95 8.66 -7.81 19.04
CA ASN A 95 9.65 -7.06 18.29
C ASN A 95 9.23 -7.00 16.81
N GLU A 96 9.70 -5.98 16.08
CA GLU A 96 9.51 -5.94 14.65
C GLU A 96 10.41 -6.99 13.97
N ASP A 97 9.88 -7.61 12.91
CA ASP A 97 10.58 -8.51 12.02
C ASP A 97 10.98 -7.77 10.74
N LEU A 98 11.92 -8.32 9.99
CA LEU A 98 12.26 -7.85 8.67
C LEU A 98 11.78 -8.86 7.64
N ILE A 99 10.92 -8.42 6.74
CA ILE A 99 10.40 -9.21 5.63
C ILE A 99 11.05 -8.69 4.34
N LEU A 100 11.73 -9.57 3.60
CA LEU A 100 12.36 -9.23 2.34
C LEU A 100 11.67 -9.97 1.18
N MET A 101 11.44 -9.28 0.09
CA MET A 101 10.95 -9.84 -1.16
C MET A 101 12.01 -9.65 -2.24
N SER A 102 12.21 -10.70 -3.04
CA SER A 102 13.10 -10.68 -4.18
C SER A 102 12.52 -11.50 -5.34
N THR A 103 12.81 -11.09 -6.58
CA THR A 103 12.47 -11.88 -7.76
C THR A 103 13.51 -12.96 -7.98
N LEU A 104 13.07 -14.20 -8.22
CA LEU A 104 13.93 -15.32 -8.51
C LEU A 104 14.42 -15.29 -9.96
N GLU A 105 15.57 -15.93 -10.26
CA GLU A 105 16.16 -15.98 -11.61
C GLU A 105 15.24 -16.63 -12.66
N ASP A 106 14.43 -17.59 -12.24
CA ASP A 106 13.44 -18.28 -13.08
C ASP A 106 12.07 -17.58 -13.10
N GLY A 107 11.99 -16.39 -12.50
CA GLY A 107 10.78 -15.64 -12.21
C GLY A 107 10.13 -16.10 -10.90
N GLY A 108 9.02 -15.48 -10.56
CA GLY A 108 8.39 -15.71 -9.26
C GLY A 108 8.97 -14.81 -8.17
N VAL A 109 8.42 -14.90 -6.96
CA VAL A 109 8.80 -14.05 -5.83
C VAL A 109 9.22 -14.93 -4.66
N GLN A 110 10.37 -14.65 -4.07
CA GLN A 110 10.78 -15.20 -2.78
C GLN A 110 10.45 -14.21 -1.69
N ILE A 111 9.87 -14.70 -0.61
CA ILE A 111 9.57 -13.96 0.62
C ILE A 111 10.40 -14.58 1.73
N GLU A 112 11.22 -13.78 2.39
CA GLU A 112 12.05 -14.20 3.54
C GLU A 112 11.59 -13.45 4.78
N LEU A 113 11.31 -14.16 5.86
CA LEU A 113 11.01 -13.60 7.18
C LEU A 113 12.23 -13.76 8.07
N LEU A 114 12.77 -12.64 8.52
CA LEU A 114 13.98 -12.53 9.31
C LEU A 114 13.66 -11.93 10.67
N THR A 115 14.15 -12.54 11.74
CA THR A 115 14.13 -12.02 13.12
C THR A 115 15.53 -11.80 13.62
N VAL A 116 15.71 -11.02 14.67
CA VAL A 116 16.99 -10.83 15.33
C VAL A 116 17.02 -11.65 16.62
N ASP A 117 18.03 -12.49 16.76
CA ASP A 117 18.22 -13.32 17.96
C ASP A 117 18.80 -12.52 19.16
N ARG A 118 18.99 -13.19 20.29
CA ARG A 118 19.53 -12.58 21.53
C ARG A 118 20.95 -12.07 21.38
N ASP A 119 21.70 -12.59 20.42
CA ASP A 119 23.09 -12.20 20.15
C ASP A 119 23.17 -11.05 19.12
N GLY A 120 22.02 -10.52 18.67
CA GLY A 120 21.92 -9.44 17.71
C GLY A 120 22.12 -9.88 16.25
N MET A 121 21.99 -11.18 15.97
CA MET A 121 22.19 -11.73 14.63
C MET A 121 20.86 -12.04 13.97
N PHE A 122 20.76 -11.71 12.68
CA PHE A 122 19.59 -12.08 11.88
C PHE A 122 19.49 -13.59 11.66
N GLN A 123 18.30 -14.12 11.88
CA GLN A 123 17.93 -15.51 11.63
C GLN A 123 16.77 -15.55 10.64
N GLN A 124 16.91 -16.31 9.57
CA GLN A 124 15.80 -16.60 8.67
C GLN A 124 14.90 -17.63 9.33
N VAL A 125 13.70 -17.20 9.77
CA VAL A 125 12.74 -18.07 10.46
C VAL A 125 11.76 -18.73 9.50
N ALA A 126 11.46 -18.09 8.36
CA ALA A 126 10.66 -18.69 7.32
C ALA A 126 11.07 -18.18 5.94
N VAL A 127 10.82 -19.00 4.92
CA VAL A 127 10.95 -18.65 3.51
C VAL A 127 9.77 -19.23 2.73
N MET A 128 9.23 -18.44 1.80
CA MET A 128 8.16 -18.88 0.92
C MET A 128 8.41 -18.42 -0.51
N GLY A 129 8.14 -19.27 -1.49
CA GLY A 129 8.20 -18.95 -2.92
C GLY A 129 6.81 -18.82 -3.51
N LEU A 130 6.58 -17.77 -4.30
CA LEU A 130 5.41 -17.62 -5.17
C LEU A 130 5.80 -18.02 -6.59
N SER A 131 4.95 -18.83 -7.22
CA SER A 131 5.24 -19.42 -8.53
C SER A 131 5.36 -18.37 -9.63
N ALA A 132 6.38 -18.52 -10.48
CA ALA A 132 6.60 -17.74 -11.70
C ALA A 132 5.44 -17.83 -12.72
N ASP A 133 4.63 -18.89 -12.66
CA ASP A 133 3.44 -19.03 -13.50
C ASP A 133 2.36 -17.99 -13.18
N LYS A 134 2.39 -17.44 -11.95
CA LYS A 134 1.41 -16.46 -11.47
C LYS A 134 2.03 -15.08 -11.27
N PHE A 135 3.23 -15.00 -10.71
CA PHE A 135 3.87 -13.74 -10.31
C PHE A 135 5.23 -13.56 -10.98
N SER A 136 5.48 -12.37 -11.49
CA SER A 136 6.75 -12.01 -12.14
C SER A 136 7.57 -11.00 -11.31
N GLY A 137 7.09 -10.60 -10.14
CA GLY A 137 7.76 -9.67 -9.22
C GLY A 137 6.80 -9.17 -8.16
N CYS A 138 7.32 -8.39 -7.20
CA CYS A 138 6.58 -7.77 -6.11
C CYS A 138 6.34 -6.28 -6.42
N ALA A 139 5.08 -5.85 -6.38
CA ALA A 139 4.71 -4.44 -6.59
C ALA A 139 4.64 -3.68 -5.27
N ALA A 140 4.00 -4.26 -4.26
CA ALA A 140 3.83 -3.67 -2.95
C ALA A 140 3.64 -4.74 -1.87
N VAL A 141 3.93 -4.35 -0.64
CA VAL A 141 3.71 -5.18 0.54
C VAL A 141 3.16 -4.33 1.68
N ALA A 142 2.20 -4.88 2.40
CA ALA A 142 1.64 -4.30 3.61
C ALA A 142 1.42 -5.38 4.67
N ALA A 143 1.26 -4.98 5.92
CA ALA A 143 0.87 -5.89 6.99
C ALA A 143 -0.22 -5.25 7.84
N GLY A 144 -1.10 -6.09 8.36
CA GLY A 144 -2.20 -5.66 9.21
C GLY A 144 -2.70 -6.78 10.12
N LEU A 145 -3.58 -6.40 11.04
CA LEU A 145 -4.25 -7.34 11.93
C LEU A 145 -5.53 -7.81 11.23
N GLY A 146 -5.74 -9.13 11.16
CA GLY A 146 -6.98 -9.66 10.62
C GLY A 146 -8.12 -9.65 11.65
N ALA A 147 -9.35 -9.80 11.18
CA ALA A 147 -10.54 -9.89 12.02
C ALA A 147 -10.48 -11.08 13.01
N ASP A 148 -9.71 -12.11 12.71
CA ASP A 148 -9.45 -13.27 13.57
C ASP A 148 -8.30 -13.03 14.60
N GLY A 149 -7.70 -11.86 14.60
CA GLY A 149 -6.61 -11.47 15.48
C GLY A 149 -5.21 -11.96 15.07
N LYS A 150 -5.09 -12.67 13.94
CA LYS A 150 -3.79 -13.02 13.35
C LYS A 150 -3.18 -11.81 12.65
N ARG A 151 -1.86 -11.79 12.55
CA ARG A 151 -1.15 -10.81 11.73
C ARG A 151 -0.98 -11.35 10.31
N TYR A 152 -1.36 -10.53 9.35
CA TYR A 152 -1.30 -10.89 7.94
C TYR A 152 -0.29 -10.03 7.19
N LEU A 153 0.43 -10.69 6.29
CA LEU A 153 1.22 -10.06 5.24
C LEU A 153 0.41 -10.07 3.96
N VAL A 154 0.20 -8.90 3.38
CA VAL A 154 -0.51 -8.72 2.10
C VAL A 154 0.50 -8.31 1.06
N LEU A 155 0.68 -9.14 0.03
CA LEU A 155 1.61 -8.90 -1.05
C LEU A 155 0.87 -8.74 -2.37
N ASP A 156 1.04 -7.60 -3.01
CA ASP A 156 0.61 -7.35 -4.38
C ASP A 156 1.74 -7.68 -5.34
N GLY A 157 1.52 -8.67 -6.17
CA GLY A 157 2.52 -9.11 -7.14
C GLY A 157 2.13 -8.75 -8.58
N TRP A 158 3.15 -8.46 -9.40
CA TRP A 158 2.99 -8.32 -10.83
C TRP A 158 2.62 -9.65 -11.46
N THR A 159 1.64 -9.66 -12.37
CA THR A 159 1.15 -10.87 -13.03
C THR A 159 1.29 -10.79 -14.54
N GLY A 160 1.35 -11.98 -15.17
CA GLY A 160 1.43 -12.09 -16.63
C GLY A 160 2.81 -11.75 -17.20
N LEU A 161 3.01 -12.07 -18.47
CA LEU A 161 4.29 -11.87 -19.19
C LEU A 161 4.66 -10.39 -19.37
N SER A 162 3.68 -9.48 -19.32
CA SER A 162 3.90 -8.03 -19.45
C SER A 162 4.10 -7.31 -18.11
N GLY A 163 3.82 -7.98 -16.98
CA GLY A 163 3.92 -7.38 -15.65
C GLY A 163 3.04 -6.14 -15.43
N ASN A 164 1.90 -6.04 -16.13
CA ASN A 164 1.05 -4.83 -16.09
C ASN A 164 -0.17 -4.98 -15.18
N ASN A 165 -0.50 -6.20 -14.77
CA ASN A 165 -1.61 -6.47 -13.88
C ASN A 165 -1.08 -6.82 -12.49
N LEU A 166 -1.91 -6.60 -11.49
CA LEU A 166 -1.65 -6.98 -10.10
C LEU A 166 -2.60 -8.09 -9.67
N ALA A 167 -2.11 -8.96 -8.80
CA ALA A 167 -2.94 -9.84 -7.98
C ALA A 167 -2.33 -9.93 -6.59
N THR A 168 -3.14 -10.33 -5.61
CA THR A 168 -2.76 -10.30 -4.20
C THR A 168 -2.61 -11.69 -3.62
N VAL A 169 -1.65 -11.85 -2.71
CA VAL A 169 -1.49 -12.99 -1.83
C VAL A 169 -1.64 -12.53 -0.39
N LEU A 170 -2.37 -13.29 0.41
CA LEU A 170 -2.59 -13.05 1.83
C LEU A 170 -1.96 -14.19 2.63
N LEU A 171 -0.97 -13.86 3.47
CA LEU A 171 -0.15 -14.82 4.21
C LEU A 171 -0.15 -14.50 5.69
N TYR A 172 0.06 -15.49 6.54
CA TYR A 172 0.36 -15.32 7.95
C TYR A 172 1.50 -16.24 8.38
N PHE A 173 2.18 -15.89 9.47
CA PHE A 173 3.18 -16.76 10.07
C PHE A 173 2.51 -17.71 11.08
N ASP A 174 2.72 -19.01 10.87
CA ASP A 174 2.24 -20.04 11.77
C ASP A 174 3.35 -20.44 12.76
N GLU A 175 3.17 -20.09 14.02
CA GLU A 175 4.17 -20.35 15.07
C GLU A 175 4.42 -21.84 15.32
N GLU A 176 3.41 -22.71 15.10
CA GLU A 176 3.56 -24.14 15.36
C GLU A 176 4.43 -24.81 14.30
N SER A 177 4.20 -24.54 13.03
CA SER A 177 4.99 -25.08 11.92
C SER A 177 6.24 -24.26 11.58
N GLN A 178 6.36 -23.04 12.10
CA GLN A 178 7.40 -22.06 11.74
C GLN A 178 7.45 -21.79 10.23
N GLN A 179 6.28 -21.58 9.63
CA GLN A 179 6.13 -21.35 8.19
C GLN A 179 5.22 -20.16 7.91
N MET A 180 5.47 -19.52 6.77
CA MET A 180 4.51 -18.61 6.16
C MET A 180 3.44 -19.44 5.43
N LEU A 181 2.17 -19.27 5.80
CA LEU A 181 1.03 -20.01 5.24
C LEU A 181 0.03 -19.04 4.61
N PRO A 182 -0.66 -19.48 3.54
CA PRO A 182 -1.81 -18.73 3.00
C PRO A 182 -2.94 -18.59 4.02
N ALA A 183 -3.70 -17.51 3.93
CA ALA A 183 -4.91 -17.32 4.73
C ALA A 183 -5.88 -18.50 4.57
N GLU A 184 -6.54 -18.87 5.68
CA GLU A 184 -7.45 -20.04 5.71
C GLU A 184 -8.85 -19.71 5.16
N GLN A 185 -9.23 -18.42 5.20
CA GLN A 185 -10.58 -17.94 4.87
C GLN A 185 -10.87 -17.95 3.36
N ILE A 186 -9.81 -17.86 2.55
CA ILE A 186 -9.90 -17.85 1.09
C ILE A 186 -8.74 -18.64 0.49
N SER A 187 -9.02 -19.47 -0.50
CA SER A 187 -7.93 -20.15 -1.20
C SER A 187 -7.06 -19.18 -2.00
N THR A 188 -5.75 -19.47 -2.11
CA THR A 188 -4.81 -18.65 -2.89
C THR A 188 -5.27 -18.43 -4.34
N SER A 189 -5.95 -19.40 -4.94
CA SER A 189 -6.42 -19.28 -6.33
C SER A 189 -7.67 -18.41 -6.44
N GLU A 190 -8.57 -18.47 -5.47
CA GLU A 190 -9.76 -17.61 -5.41
C GLU A 190 -9.34 -16.15 -5.17
N LEU A 191 -8.46 -15.91 -4.19
CA LEU A 191 -7.95 -14.57 -3.92
C LEU A 191 -7.20 -14.00 -5.13
N TYR A 192 -6.32 -14.79 -5.76
CA TYR A 192 -5.61 -14.36 -6.97
C TYR A 192 -6.58 -13.87 -8.06
N ASN A 193 -7.63 -14.65 -8.35
CA ASN A 193 -8.61 -14.29 -9.38
C ASN A 193 -9.47 -13.09 -8.98
N ALA A 194 -9.91 -13.02 -7.71
CA ALA A 194 -10.74 -11.94 -7.21
C ALA A 194 -10.00 -10.60 -7.17
N SER A 195 -8.70 -10.63 -6.86
CA SER A 195 -7.85 -9.43 -6.75
C SER A 195 -7.13 -9.05 -8.04
N LEU A 196 -7.37 -9.79 -9.14
CA LEU A 196 -6.74 -9.48 -10.43
C LEU A 196 -7.24 -8.13 -10.93
N ARG A 197 -6.33 -7.18 -11.14
CA ARG A 197 -6.62 -5.82 -11.55
C ARG A 197 -5.58 -5.25 -12.51
N ASN A 198 -6.00 -4.34 -13.39
CA ASN A 198 -5.16 -3.75 -14.42
C ASN A 198 -4.62 -2.35 -14.06
N VAL A 199 -4.98 -1.83 -12.89
CA VAL A 199 -4.48 -0.55 -12.38
C VAL A 199 -3.26 -0.79 -11.50
N SER A 200 -2.07 -0.51 -12.05
CA SER A 200 -0.78 -0.81 -11.41
C SER A 200 -0.49 -0.01 -10.13
N THR A 201 -1.18 1.08 -9.91
CA THR A 201 -1.05 1.93 -8.71
C THR A 201 -2.08 1.60 -7.62
N LEU A 202 -3.03 0.73 -7.93
CA LEU A 202 -4.08 0.31 -7.00
C LEU A 202 -3.55 -0.87 -6.15
N VAL A 203 -2.82 -0.55 -5.09
CA VAL A 203 -2.22 -1.54 -4.17
C VAL A 203 -3.02 -1.67 -2.88
N SER A 204 -2.94 -2.86 -2.26
CA SER A 204 -3.57 -3.18 -0.98
C SER A 204 -3.05 -2.27 0.14
N ARG A 205 -3.92 -1.83 1.04
CA ARG A 205 -3.59 -0.92 2.14
C ARG A 205 -4.68 -0.91 3.22
N ASP A 206 -4.33 -0.44 4.40
CA ASP A 206 -5.30 0.00 5.39
C ASP A 206 -5.94 1.31 4.88
N LEU A 207 -7.13 1.20 4.30
CA LEU A 207 -7.82 2.31 3.64
C LEU A 207 -8.44 3.29 4.62
N ASP A 208 -9.04 2.77 5.69
CA ASP A 208 -9.85 3.54 6.65
C ASP A 208 -9.13 3.81 7.99
N GLY A 209 -7.94 3.24 8.19
CA GLY A 209 -7.10 3.46 9.37
C GLY A 209 -7.47 2.57 10.56
N ASP A 210 -8.14 1.44 10.33
CA ASP A 210 -8.54 0.51 11.40
C ASP A 210 -7.48 -0.55 11.74
N GLY A 211 -6.37 -0.60 10.96
CA GLY A 211 -5.26 -1.51 11.13
C GLY A 211 -5.41 -2.83 10.38
N ILE A 212 -6.51 -3.01 9.65
CA ILE A 212 -6.72 -4.11 8.70
C ILE A 212 -6.26 -3.64 7.32
N VAL A 213 -5.70 -4.52 6.52
CA VAL A 213 -5.32 -4.21 5.14
C VAL A 213 -6.40 -4.69 4.19
N GLU A 214 -7.09 -3.74 3.55
CA GLU A 214 -8.03 -4.05 2.51
C GLU A 214 -7.34 -4.32 1.18
N ILE A 215 -7.92 -5.27 0.43
CA ILE A 215 -7.47 -5.70 -0.89
C ILE A 215 -8.45 -5.15 -1.93
N PRO A 216 -7.99 -4.32 -2.88
CA PRO A 216 -8.88 -3.78 -3.90
C PRO A 216 -9.20 -4.81 -4.98
N THR A 217 -10.45 -4.84 -5.40
CA THR A 217 -10.97 -5.69 -6.47
C THR A 217 -11.71 -4.85 -7.50
N GLN A 218 -11.77 -5.33 -8.74
CA GLN A 218 -12.47 -4.68 -9.86
C GLN A 218 -13.55 -5.61 -10.42
N PRO A 219 -14.68 -5.87 -9.72
CA PRO A 219 -15.72 -6.74 -10.22
C PRO A 219 -16.51 -6.07 -11.36
N ASP A 220 -16.69 -6.76 -12.48
CA ASP A 220 -17.41 -6.27 -13.66
C ASP A 220 -18.85 -5.84 -13.34
N GLU A 221 -19.47 -6.50 -12.34
CA GLU A 221 -20.83 -6.24 -11.88
C GLU A 221 -20.97 -5.02 -10.95
N ALA A 222 -19.88 -4.41 -10.50
CA ALA A 222 -19.94 -3.28 -9.57
C ALA A 222 -20.62 -2.03 -10.18
N GLY A 223 -20.51 -1.86 -11.50
CA GLY A 223 -21.16 -0.77 -12.23
C GLY A 223 -20.78 -0.74 -13.70
N LEU A 224 -21.43 0.12 -14.47
CA LEU A 224 -21.20 0.31 -15.89
C LEU A 224 -20.41 1.59 -16.17
N LEU A 225 -19.44 1.53 -17.07
CA LEU A 225 -18.67 2.67 -17.52
C LEU A 225 -19.10 3.09 -18.93
N ASN A 226 -19.47 4.36 -19.09
CA ASN A 226 -19.79 4.99 -20.37
C ASN A 226 -19.11 6.37 -20.45
N LEU A 227 -17.78 6.34 -20.40
CA LEU A 227 -16.92 7.52 -20.39
C LEU A 227 -16.21 7.70 -21.72
N SER A 228 -15.77 8.92 -22.01
CA SER A 228 -14.84 9.20 -23.09
C SER A 228 -13.52 8.46 -22.87
N GLN A 229 -12.84 8.07 -23.95
CA GLN A 229 -11.60 7.28 -23.92
C GLN A 229 -10.43 7.97 -23.19
N SER A 230 -10.52 9.25 -22.92
CA SER A 230 -9.49 10.02 -22.20
C SER A 230 -9.58 9.89 -20.67
N ARG A 231 -10.68 9.37 -20.14
CA ARG A 231 -10.88 9.24 -18.69
C ARG A 231 -10.54 7.84 -18.22
N ARG A 232 -9.84 7.78 -17.09
CA ARG A 232 -9.47 6.56 -16.42
C ARG A 232 -10.11 6.53 -15.04
N MET A 233 -11.33 6.05 -15.00
CA MET A 233 -12.10 5.85 -13.77
C MET A 233 -12.68 4.45 -13.78
N ASP A 234 -12.78 3.83 -12.59
CA ASP A 234 -13.31 2.48 -12.46
C ASP A 234 -14.04 2.29 -11.13
N PHE A 235 -14.96 1.33 -11.05
CA PHE A 235 -15.59 0.93 -9.83
C PHE A 235 -14.68 -0.06 -9.08
N ILE A 236 -14.44 0.21 -7.81
CA ILE A 236 -13.56 -0.60 -6.94
C ILE A 236 -14.35 -1.02 -5.70
N VAL A 237 -14.14 -2.26 -5.32
CA VAL A 237 -14.59 -2.80 -4.02
C VAL A 237 -13.34 -3.14 -3.20
N TRP A 238 -13.27 -2.61 -1.99
CA TRP A 238 -12.22 -2.93 -1.04
C TRP A 238 -12.70 -4.03 -0.10
N MET A 239 -11.88 -5.08 0.05
CA MET A 239 -12.25 -6.31 0.70
C MET A 239 -11.31 -6.65 1.85
N ASP A 240 -11.86 -6.98 3.02
CA ASP A 240 -11.15 -7.65 4.11
C ASP A 240 -11.40 -9.16 4.05
N TYR A 241 -10.51 -9.89 3.41
CA TYR A 241 -10.63 -11.35 3.29
C TYR A 241 -10.35 -12.12 4.59
N THR A 242 -10.05 -11.44 5.68
CA THR A 242 -9.93 -12.05 7.01
C THR A 242 -11.25 -12.03 7.78
N SER A 243 -12.22 -11.26 7.30
CA SER A 243 -13.57 -11.11 7.89
C SER A 243 -14.57 -12.11 7.30
N PRO A 244 -15.55 -12.58 8.09
CA PRO A 244 -16.69 -13.30 7.57
C PRO A 244 -17.63 -12.44 6.70
N GLU A 245 -17.55 -11.12 6.81
CA GLU A 245 -18.20 -10.13 5.95
C GLU A 245 -17.11 -9.33 5.23
N PRO A 246 -16.60 -9.83 4.10
CA PRO A 246 -15.38 -9.36 3.51
C PRO A 246 -15.46 -7.99 2.85
N GLU A 247 -16.65 -7.53 2.42
CA GLU A 247 -16.79 -6.21 1.81
C GLU A 247 -16.66 -5.10 2.86
N LYS A 248 -15.76 -4.16 2.60
CA LYS A 248 -15.52 -2.99 3.47
C LYS A 248 -16.04 -1.70 2.84
N SER A 249 -15.78 -1.49 1.57
CA SER A 249 -16.08 -0.23 0.91
C SER A 249 -16.26 -0.42 -0.59
N PHE A 250 -17.32 0.17 -1.15
CA PHE A 250 -17.58 0.28 -2.58
C PHE A 250 -17.41 1.72 -3.03
N GLY A 251 -16.86 1.94 -4.21
CA GLY A 251 -16.73 3.31 -4.71
C GLY A 251 -16.07 3.42 -6.08
N LEU A 252 -15.63 4.64 -6.39
CA LEU A 252 -15.09 5.03 -7.66
C LEU A 252 -13.61 5.40 -7.51
N LEU A 253 -12.74 4.77 -8.29
CA LEU A 253 -11.35 5.16 -8.49
C LEU A 253 -11.25 6.20 -9.60
N ASP A 254 -10.57 7.28 -9.34
CA ASP A 254 -10.03 8.19 -10.36
C ASP A 254 -8.51 7.96 -10.42
N GLU A 255 -8.06 7.24 -11.45
CA GLU A 255 -6.64 6.88 -11.60
C GLU A 255 -5.75 8.09 -11.81
N GLU A 256 -6.23 9.12 -12.54
CA GLU A 256 -5.44 10.31 -12.85
C GLU A 256 -5.12 11.11 -11.59
N SER A 257 -6.09 11.25 -10.72
CA SER A 257 -5.92 11.93 -9.42
C SER A 257 -5.43 11.03 -8.30
N SER A 258 -5.34 9.70 -8.54
CA SER A 258 -5.05 8.68 -7.53
C SER A 258 -5.92 8.82 -6.29
N CYS A 259 -7.21 8.97 -6.51
CA CYS A 259 -8.21 9.14 -5.48
C CYS A 259 -9.29 8.09 -5.58
N TYR A 260 -9.73 7.61 -4.44
CA TYR A 260 -10.90 6.77 -4.30
C TYR A 260 -12.03 7.58 -3.64
N ILE A 261 -13.21 7.49 -4.19
CA ILE A 261 -14.42 8.13 -3.68
C ILE A 261 -15.37 7.02 -3.26
N GLU A 262 -15.51 6.82 -1.96
CA GLU A 262 -16.46 5.89 -1.39
C GLU A 262 -17.90 6.29 -1.76
N LEU A 263 -18.70 5.33 -2.17
CA LEU A 263 -20.10 5.47 -2.53
C LEU A 263 -20.99 4.68 -1.55
N PRO A 264 -22.28 5.04 -1.45
CA PRO A 264 -23.21 4.23 -0.67
C PRO A 264 -23.26 2.78 -1.17
N ALA A 265 -23.07 1.80 -0.29
CA ALA A 265 -23.02 0.38 -0.65
C ALA A 265 -24.31 -0.09 -1.37
N GLU A 266 -25.47 0.51 -1.05
CA GLU A 266 -26.73 0.20 -1.73
C GLU A 266 -26.77 0.59 -3.22
N TRP A 267 -25.76 1.27 -3.74
CA TRP A 267 -25.67 1.65 -5.15
C TRP A 267 -24.87 0.66 -5.99
N GLU A 268 -24.12 -0.24 -5.35
CA GLU A 268 -23.34 -1.24 -6.05
C GLU A 268 -24.19 -2.07 -7.01
N GLY A 269 -23.66 -2.35 -8.19
CA GLY A 269 -24.33 -3.11 -9.24
C GLY A 269 -25.41 -2.35 -10.00
N ASN A 270 -25.83 -1.15 -9.56
CA ASN A 270 -26.88 -0.37 -10.20
C ASN A 270 -26.44 1.04 -10.61
N LEU A 271 -25.17 1.24 -10.87
CA LEU A 271 -24.64 2.53 -11.32
C LEU A 271 -24.11 2.48 -12.75
N MET A 272 -24.28 3.59 -13.46
CA MET A 272 -23.60 3.89 -14.71
C MET A 272 -22.89 5.25 -14.57
N LEU A 273 -21.57 5.25 -14.80
CA LEU A 273 -20.75 6.45 -14.83
C LEU A 273 -20.68 7.00 -16.24
N THR A 274 -20.94 8.30 -16.39
CA THR A 274 -20.94 9.00 -17.69
C THR A 274 -20.20 10.33 -17.60
N ASP A 275 -19.74 10.85 -18.75
CA ASP A 275 -19.30 12.24 -18.83
C ASP A 275 -20.46 13.18 -18.52
N SER A 276 -20.17 14.33 -17.88
CA SER A 276 -21.16 15.34 -17.53
C SER A 276 -21.07 16.56 -18.45
N ALA A 277 -22.24 17.19 -18.72
CA ALA A 277 -22.30 18.49 -19.41
C ALA A 277 -21.86 19.67 -18.51
N GLU A 278 -21.67 19.47 -17.21
CA GLU A 278 -21.26 20.51 -16.22
C GLU A 278 -19.77 20.93 -16.35
N GLY A 279 -18.99 20.32 -17.24
CA GLY A 279 -17.58 20.67 -17.52
C GLY A 279 -16.76 19.49 -18.02
N GLU A 280 -15.59 19.79 -18.60
CA GLU A 280 -14.69 18.78 -19.18
C GLU A 280 -14.18 17.74 -18.15
N GLU A 281 -14.11 18.11 -16.89
CA GLU A 281 -13.66 17.23 -15.81
C GLU A 281 -14.79 16.88 -14.81
N ALA A 282 -16.03 16.93 -15.30
CA ALA A 282 -17.18 16.51 -14.52
C ALA A 282 -17.70 15.15 -15.02
N VAL A 283 -18.20 14.36 -14.08
CA VAL A 283 -18.83 13.06 -14.34
C VAL A 283 -20.15 12.94 -13.59
N GLU A 284 -21.02 12.10 -14.11
CA GLU A 284 -22.34 11.82 -13.54
C GLU A 284 -22.51 10.35 -13.28
N LEU A 285 -23.09 10.02 -12.13
CA LEU A 285 -23.54 8.68 -11.78
C LEU A 285 -25.06 8.62 -11.93
N HIS A 286 -25.53 7.66 -12.70
CA HIS A 286 -26.94 7.38 -12.92
C HIS A 286 -27.27 5.95 -12.49
N THR A 287 -28.49 5.72 -12.01
CA THR A 287 -28.95 4.33 -11.83
C THR A 287 -29.14 3.66 -13.19
N VAL A 288 -28.76 2.36 -13.27
CA VAL A 288 -28.89 1.59 -14.52
C VAL A 288 -30.35 1.30 -14.84
N ASP A 289 -31.17 1.00 -13.84
CA ASP A 289 -32.57 0.60 -13.96
C ASP A 289 -33.49 1.76 -14.40
N GLU A 290 -33.33 2.96 -13.82
CA GLU A 290 -34.22 4.11 -14.06
C GLU A 290 -33.54 5.27 -14.81
N GLY A 291 -32.21 5.22 -15.00
CA GLY A 291 -31.45 6.34 -15.58
C GLY A 291 -31.45 7.60 -14.70
N LYS A 292 -31.72 7.44 -13.41
CA LYS A 292 -31.85 8.54 -12.48
C LYS A 292 -30.49 9.07 -12.06
N LEU A 293 -30.28 10.38 -12.16
CA LEU A 293 -29.07 11.03 -11.68
C LEU A 293 -28.97 10.92 -10.15
N VAL A 294 -27.88 10.31 -9.64
CA VAL A 294 -27.66 10.13 -8.21
C VAL A 294 -26.50 10.97 -7.69
N LEU A 295 -25.46 11.21 -8.48
CA LEU A 295 -24.32 12.02 -8.07
C LEU A 295 -23.68 12.72 -9.26
N ILE A 296 -23.24 13.96 -9.07
CA ILE A 296 -22.35 14.67 -9.99
C ILE A 296 -21.07 14.96 -9.25
N MET A 297 -19.92 14.72 -9.89
CA MET A 297 -18.60 15.06 -9.36
C MET A 297 -17.84 15.89 -10.37
N ARG A 298 -16.98 16.79 -9.87
CA ARG A 298 -16.11 17.61 -10.71
C ARG A 298 -14.78 17.95 -10.01
N LEU A 299 -13.74 18.11 -10.81
CA LEU A 299 -12.44 18.59 -10.34
C LEU A 299 -12.23 20.02 -10.85
N VAL A 300 -12.15 21.00 -9.93
CA VAL A 300 -12.11 22.43 -10.27
C VAL A 300 -10.93 23.12 -9.57
N PRO A 301 -10.49 24.31 -10.04
CA PRO A 301 -9.47 25.09 -9.33
C PRO A 301 -9.82 25.31 -7.86
N SER A 302 -8.80 25.31 -6.98
CA SER A 302 -9.01 25.48 -5.53
C SER A 302 -9.66 26.82 -5.15
N SER A 303 -9.62 27.82 -6.04
CA SER A 303 -10.30 29.12 -5.89
C SER A 303 -11.78 29.10 -6.30
N GLU A 304 -12.24 28.02 -6.92
CA GLU A 304 -13.63 27.90 -7.36
C GLU A 304 -14.58 27.83 -6.17
N SER A 305 -15.74 28.51 -6.31
CA SER A 305 -16.76 28.47 -5.26
C SER A 305 -17.41 27.10 -5.15
N ALA A 306 -17.58 26.62 -3.93
CA ALA A 306 -18.34 25.40 -3.65
C ALA A 306 -19.84 25.65 -3.39
N ALA A 307 -20.38 26.81 -3.75
CA ALA A 307 -21.80 27.11 -3.53
C ALA A 307 -22.71 26.08 -4.24
N GLY A 308 -23.52 25.36 -3.46
CA GLY A 308 -24.37 24.26 -3.94
C GLY A 308 -23.66 22.92 -4.15
N TRP A 309 -22.38 22.80 -3.79
CA TRP A 309 -21.55 21.60 -3.89
C TRP A 309 -20.98 21.21 -2.53
N THR A 310 -20.78 19.94 -2.33
CA THR A 310 -19.98 19.43 -1.19
C THR A 310 -18.53 19.34 -1.63
N ARG A 311 -17.62 19.98 -0.87
CA ARG A 311 -16.19 19.81 -1.10
C ARG A 311 -15.75 18.47 -0.47
N LEU A 312 -15.17 17.59 -1.30
CA LEU A 312 -14.64 16.30 -0.84
C LEU A 312 -13.19 16.45 -0.33
N GLY A 313 -12.36 17.19 -1.05
CA GLY A 313 -10.96 17.38 -0.69
C GLY A 313 -10.18 18.18 -1.71
N VAL A 314 -8.85 18.26 -1.51
CA VAL A 314 -7.91 18.88 -2.47
C VAL A 314 -7.06 17.79 -3.07
N VAL A 315 -6.95 17.77 -4.38
CA VAL A 315 -6.17 16.82 -5.16
C VAL A 315 -5.28 17.60 -6.12
N ALA A 316 -3.96 17.40 -6.07
CA ALA A 316 -2.99 18.07 -6.95
C ALA A 316 -3.23 19.58 -7.12
N SER A 317 -3.43 20.34 -6.03
CA SER A 317 -3.75 21.79 -6.01
C SER A 317 -5.15 22.18 -6.53
N ARG A 318 -5.99 21.22 -6.88
CA ARG A 318 -7.39 21.42 -7.30
C ARG A 318 -8.32 20.89 -6.21
N GLN A 319 -9.58 21.29 -6.22
CA GLN A 319 -10.58 20.75 -5.31
C GLN A 319 -11.55 19.82 -6.03
N MET A 320 -11.81 18.67 -5.43
CA MET A 320 -12.88 17.78 -5.82
C MET A 320 -14.17 18.18 -5.13
N GLN A 321 -15.22 18.35 -5.92
CA GLN A 321 -16.55 18.73 -5.46
C GLN A 321 -17.58 17.73 -5.97
N ALA A 322 -18.58 17.44 -5.15
CA ALA A 322 -19.70 16.59 -5.57
C ALA A 322 -21.03 17.12 -5.05
N LYS A 323 -22.12 16.74 -5.73
CA LYS A 323 -23.49 17.01 -5.28
C LYS A 323 -24.38 15.83 -5.61
N PHE A 324 -25.31 15.51 -4.72
CA PHE A 324 -26.34 14.53 -5.00
C PHE A 324 -27.33 15.01 -6.08
N GLY A 325 -27.89 14.08 -6.81
CA GLY A 325 -29.04 14.31 -7.65
C GLY A 325 -30.26 14.77 -6.81
N PRO A 326 -31.26 15.39 -7.45
CA PRO A 326 -32.34 16.09 -6.75
C PRO A 326 -33.24 15.21 -5.89
N ASP A 327 -33.35 13.93 -6.22
CA ASP A 327 -34.29 13.00 -5.58
C ASP A 327 -33.60 11.83 -4.86
N VAL A 328 -32.33 12.00 -4.50
CA VAL A 328 -31.55 10.96 -3.83
C VAL A 328 -31.95 10.87 -2.35
N VAL A 329 -32.31 9.68 -1.93
CA VAL A 329 -32.56 9.33 -0.53
C VAL A 329 -31.64 8.17 -0.17
N LEU A 330 -30.69 8.41 0.71
CA LEU A 330 -29.76 7.38 1.19
C LEU A 330 -30.45 6.50 2.25
N LYS A 331 -30.25 5.20 2.13
CA LYS A 331 -30.66 4.22 3.16
C LYS A 331 -29.77 4.35 4.37
N ASP A 332 -28.46 4.40 4.17
CA ASP A 332 -27.53 4.65 5.24
C ASP A 332 -27.47 6.13 5.61
N GLN A 333 -28.03 6.45 6.77
CA GLN A 333 -28.06 7.82 7.31
C GLN A 333 -26.71 8.24 7.93
N SER A 334 -25.75 7.34 8.07
CA SER A 334 -24.40 7.63 8.58
C SER A 334 -23.45 8.11 7.48
N TYR A 335 -23.68 7.74 6.22
CA TYR A 335 -22.88 8.13 5.09
C TYR A 335 -22.75 9.66 4.94
N ARG A 336 -21.56 10.13 4.71
CA ARG A 336 -21.24 11.57 4.56
C ARG A 336 -20.36 11.80 3.33
N LEU A 337 -20.93 12.33 2.28
CA LEU A 337 -20.22 12.68 1.05
C LEU A 337 -18.94 13.51 1.31
N SER A 338 -18.92 14.41 2.30
CA SER A 338 -17.75 15.21 2.65
C SER A 338 -16.59 14.42 3.27
N ARG A 339 -16.76 13.14 3.56
CA ARG A 339 -15.75 12.23 4.14
C ARG A 339 -15.42 11.05 3.21
N SER A 340 -15.97 11.03 2.00
CA SER A 340 -15.87 9.89 1.09
C SER A 340 -14.59 9.85 0.25
N LEU A 341 -13.72 10.87 0.34
CA LEU A 341 -12.51 10.95 -0.50
C LEU A 341 -11.30 10.40 0.26
N TYR A 342 -10.69 9.36 -0.30
CA TYR A 342 -9.42 8.78 0.12
C TYR A 342 -8.34 9.07 -0.93
N ARG A 343 -7.14 9.47 -0.49
CA ARG A 343 -5.99 9.62 -1.37
C ARG A 343 -5.18 8.35 -1.36
N LEU A 344 -4.92 7.80 -2.53
CA LEU A 344 -4.17 6.56 -2.68
C LEU A 344 -2.66 6.78 -2.82
N ASN A 345 -2.22 8.02 -3.08
CA ASN A 345 -0.82 8.43 -3.03
C ASN A 345 -0.61 9.21 -1.74
N GLY A 346 -0.02 8.58 -0.74
CA GLY A 346 0.32 9.17 0.56
C GLY A 346 1.82 9.20 0.77
#